data_c2d971d0013722727d0a79721b53c805
#
_entry.id   c2d971d0013722727d0a79721b53c805
#
_cell.length_a   1.000
_cell.length_b   1.000
_cell.length_c   1.000
_cell.angle_alpha   90.00
_cell.angle_beta   90.00
_cell.angle_gamma   90.00
#
_symmetry.space_group_name_H-M   'P 1'
#
loop_
_entity.id
_entity.type
_entity.pdbx_description
1 polymer ?
#
loop_
_entity_poly.entity_id
_entity_poly.type
_entity_poly.pdbx_seq_one_letter_code
_entity_poly.pdbx_strand_id
1 'polypeptide(L)'
;MTATAPRSDPATSIAMTTADFGRIARSVQDEFGIFLPEAKKDLVYSRLLKRVRALGLPDFAAYCNLVESPAGAGERTEMLSALTTNVTHFFREMHHFDLLRDKVLPPLLHAARKGARVRLWSAGCSSGQEPYSLAFTVLSLLPEAARHDIRILATDVDPQVIDRARNGIYAAADRDTIPAPMLSQFTDKTPDGLRIGDAARALISFAPLNLMGDWPMRGAFDVIFCRNVAIYFDAPTQERLWQRFAGLMRPGAHLLIGHSERIAGPAEASLENVGITAYRLAGQAPEKPNQTKAERAIA
;
A
#
# COMPACT_ATOMS: atom_id res chain seq x y z
N MET A 1 -64.72 -21.13 -7.76
CA MET A 1 -63.41 -21.71 -8.18
C MET A 1 -62.39 -20.60 -8.09
N THR A 2 -61.70 -20.50 -6.95
CA THR A 2 -60.66 -19.49 -6.69
C THR A 2 -59.30 -20.10 -7.03
N ALA A 3 -58.70 -19.58 -8.10
CA ALA A 3 -57.34 -19.97 -8.51
C ALA A 3 -56.33 -19.40 -7.51
N THR A 4 -55.66 -20.28 -6.80
CA THR A 4 -54.54 -19.97 -5.91
C THR A 4 -53.32 -19.63 -6.79
N ALA A 5 -52.79 -18.41 -6.66
CA ALA A 5 -51.55 -18.00 -7.30
C ALA A 5 -50.38 -18.86 -6.79
N PRO A 6 -49.39 -19.21 -7.63
CA PRO A 6 -48.23 -19.97 -7.20
C PRO A 6 -47.41 -19.16 -6.20
N ARG A 7 -47.14 -19.73 -5.04
CA ARG A 7 -46.20 -19.22 -4.05
C ARG A 7 -44.83 -19.17 -4.71
N SER A 8 -44.19 -18.00 -4.68
CA SER A 8 -42.79 -17.84 -5.01
C SER A 8 -41.95 -18.82 -4.16
N ASP A 9 -41.14 -19.64 -4.82
CA ASP A 9 -40.18 -20.52 -4.20
C ASP A 9 -39.28 -19.76 -3.22
N PRO A 10 -38.92 -20.36 -2.07
CA PRO A 10 -37.93 -19.78 -1.17
C PRO A 10 -36.63 -19.64 -1.96
N ALA A 11 -36.12 -18.43 -2.07
CA ALA A 11 -34.86 -18.09 -2.72
C ALA A 11 -33.81 -19.11 -2.26
N THR A 12 -33.38 -19.98 -3.18
CA THR A 12 -32.32 -20.99 -2.92
C THR A 12 -31.11 -20.25 -2.38
N SER A 13 -30.75 -20.51 -1.13
CA SER A 13 -29.59 -19.85 -0.53
C SER A 13 -28.33 -20.32 -1.26
N ILE A 14 -27.66 -19.38 -1.94
CA ILE A 14 -26.39 -19.67 -2.62
C ILE A 14 -25.36 -19.99 -1.52
N ALA A 15 -25.02 -21.26 -1.34
CA ALA A 15 -24.03 -21.69 -0.36
C ALA A 15 -22.61 -21.70 -0.96
N MET A 16 -21.61 -21.43 -0.12
CA MET A 16 -20.20 -21.60 -0.48
C MET A 16 -19.64 -22.85 0.20
N THR A 17 -19.23 -23.83 -0.59
CA THR A 17 -18.61 -25.05 -0.07
C THR A 17 -17.18 -24.78 0.41
N THR A 18 -16.58 -25.71 1.16
CA THR A 18 -15.15 -25.62 1.53
C THR A 18 -14.25 -25.71 0.29
N ALA A 19 -14.68 -26.46 -0.72
CA ALA A 19 -13.95 -26.55 -1.99
C ALA A 19 -13.96 -25.21 -2.75
N ASP A 20 -15.10 -24.51 -2.81
CA ASP A 20 -15.19 -23.19 -3.43
C ASP A 20 -14.32 -22.17 -2.71
N PHE A 21 -14.38 -22.14 -1.36
CA PHE A 21 -13.49 -21.30 -0.56
C PHE A 21 -12.01 -21.57 -0.85
N GLY A 22 -11.60 -22.84 -0.92
CA GLY A 22 -10.23 -23.24 -1.24
C GLY A 22 -9.78 -22.78 -2.64
N ARG A 23 -10.67 -22.78 -3.64
CA ARG A 23 -10.39 -22.26 -4.99
C ARG A 23 -10.19 -20.74 -4.96
N ILE A 24 -11.09 -20.02 -4.31
CA ILE A 24 -10.99 -18.56 -4.13
C ILE A 24 -9.71 -18.20 -3.39
N ALA A 25 -9.41 -18.86 -2.27
CA ALA A 25 -8.22 -18.60 -1.47
C ALA A 25 -6.93 -18.80 -2.27
N ARG A 26 -6.84 -19.87 -3.07
CA ARG A 26 -5.69 -20.11 -3.97
C ARG A 26 -5.58 -19.03 -5.03
N SER A 27 -6.66 -18.70 -5.73
CA SER A 27 -6.65 -17.66 -6.75
C SER A 27 -6.15 -16.31 -6.23
N VAL A 28 -6.59 -15.92 -5.03
CA VAL A 28 -6.19 -14.66 -4.38
C VAL A 28 -4.75 -14.72 -3.89
N GLN A 29 -4.31 -15.86 -3.38
CA GLN A 29 -2.92 -16.05 -2.91
C GLN A 29 -1.93 -16.06 -4.08
N ASP A 30 -2.24 -16.80 -5.15
CA ASP A 30 -1.35 -16.94 -6.31
C ASP A 30 -1.17 -15.61 -7.05
N GLU A 31 -2.26 -14.84 -7.23
CA GLU A 31 -2.21 -13.60 -8.00
C GLU A 31 -1.78 -12.39 -7.15
N PHE A 32 -2.24 -12.31 -5.89
CA PHE A 32 -2.05 -11.11 -5.05
C PHE A 32 -1.25 -11.35 -3.76
N GLY A 33 -0.85 -12.59 -3.48
CA GLY A 33 -0.11 -12.96 -2.27
C GLY A 33 -0.95 -12.96 -0.99
N ILE A 34 -2.25 -12.67 -1.06
CA ILE A 34 -3.12 -12.51 0.11
C ILE A 34 -3.48 -13.90 0.64
N PHE A 35 -3.10 -14.17 1.87
CA PHE A 35 -3.41 -15.40 2.58
C PHE A 35 -4.77 -15.32 3.26
N LEU A 36 -5.67 -16.22 2.90
CA LEU A 36 -7.02 -16.36 3.46
C LEU A 36 -7.11 -17.64 4.30
N PRO A 37 -6.94 -17.59 5.63
CA PRO A 37 -7.14 -18.74 6.49
C PRO A 37 -8.62 -19.17 6.52
N GLU A 38 -8.89 -20.46 6.78
CA GLU A 38 -10.25 -21.02 6.78
C GLU A 38 -11.20 -20.27 7.73
N ALA A 39 -10.69 -19.73 8.83
CA ALA A 39 -11.45 -18.89 9.76
C ALA A 39 -12.08 -17.63 9.11
N LYS A 40 -11.63 -17.21 7.93
CA LYS A 40 -12.21 -16.09 7.18
C LYS A 40 -13.29 -16.51 6.18
N LYS A 41 -13.69 -17.80 6.14
CA LYS A 41 -14.67 -18.30 5.17
C LYS A 41 -15.99 -17.52 5.17
N ASP A 42 -16.54 -17.22 6.34
CA ASP A 42 -17.79 -16.47 6.45
C ASP A 42 -17.67 -15.03 5.97
N LEU A 43 -16.51 -14.39 6.22
CA LEU A 43 -16.21 -13.06 5.70
C LEU A 43 -16.14 -13.08 4.16
N VAL A 44 -15.42 -14.03 3.60
CA VAL A 44 -15.30 -14.21 2.14
C VAL A 44 -16.68 -14.46 1.53
N TYR A 45 -17.46 -15.38 2.13
CA TYR A 45 -18.82 -15.64 1.71
C TYR A 45 -19.68 -14.36 1.67
N SER A 46 -19.74 -13.62 2.77
CA SER A 46 -20.60 -12.43 2.87
C SER A 46 -20.22 -11.35 1.87
N ARG A 47 -18.93 -11.18 1.59
CA ARG A 47 -18.41 -10.20 0.64
C ARG A 47 -18.66 -10.60 -0.81
N LEU A 48 -18.38 -11.87 -1.16
CA LEU A 48 -18.50 -12.34 -2.54
C LEU A 48 -19.92 -12.74 -2.94
N LEU A 49 -20.80 -13.04 -1.99
CA LEU A 49 -22.21 -13.31 -2.31
C LEU A 49 -22.87 -12.15 -3.10
N LYS A 50 -22.47 -10.93 -2.80
CA LYS A 50 -22.95 -9.74 -3.54
C LYS A 50 -22.48 -9.78 -5.00
N ARG A 51 -21.26 -10.24 -5.25
CA ARG A 51 -20.69 -10.37 -6.61
C ARG A 51 -21.38 -11.48 -7.38
N VAL A 52 -21.54 -12.66 -6.77
CA VAL A 52 -22.24 -13.81 -7.37
C VAL A 52 -23.64 -13.40 -7.83
N ARG A 53 -24.39 -12.67 -6.97
CA ARG A 53 -25.72 -12.18 -7.29
C ARG A 53 -25.71 -11.11 -8.38
N ALA A 54 -24.79 -10.16 -8.32
CA ALA A 54 -24.68 -9.08 -9.32
C ALA A 54 -24.38 -9.62 -10.73
N LEU A 55 -23.64 -10.73 -10.81
CA LEU A 55 -23.31 -11.42 -12.06
C LEU A 55 -24.41 -12.40 -12.52
N GLY A 56 -25.48 -12.59 -11.73
CA GLY A 56 -26.55 -13.55 -12.05
C GLY A 56 -26.08 -15.01 -12.04
N LEU A 57 -25.01 -15.33 -11.31
CA LEU A 57 -24.46 -16.68 -11.28
C LEU A 57 -25.27 -17.58 -10.31
N PRO A 58 -25.45 -18.86 -10.64
CA PRO A 58 -26.28 -19.77 -9.85
C PRO A 58 -25.67 -20.12 -8.49
N ASP A 59 -24.33 -20.19 -8.41
CA ASP A 59 -23.58 -20.64 -7.23
C ASP A 59 -22.14 -20.18 -7.22
N PHE A 60 -21.40 -20.50 -6.14
CA PHE A 60 -19.97 -20.19 -6.01
C PHE A 60 -19.09 -21.05 -6.93
N ALA A 61 -19.51 -22.23 -7.36
CA ALA A 61 -18.74 -23.04 -8.30
C ALA A 61 -18.66 -22.35 -9.67
N ALA A 62 -19.80 -21.78 -10.15
CA ALA A 62 -19.82 -20.97 -11.36
C ALA A 62 -18.96 -19.70 -11.23
N TYR A 63 -18.97 -19.05 -10.05
CA TYR A 63 -18.10 -17.91 -9.76
C TYR A 63 -16.61 -18.30 -9.81
N CYS A 64 -16.21 -19.39 -9.19
CA CYS A 64 -14.85 -19.89 -9.26
C CYS A 64 -14.44 -20.18 -10.72
N ASN A 65 -15.32 -20.81 -11.51
CA ASN A 65 -15.05 -21.07 -12.92
C ASN A 65 -14.82 -19.77 -13.71
N LEU A 66 -15.59 -18.73 -13.42
CA LEU A 66 -15.41 -17.42 -14.04
C LEU A 66 -14.05 -16.81 -13.67
N VAL A 67 -13.72 -16.67 -12.39
CA VAL A 67 -12.48 -16.00 -11.95
C VAL A 67 -11.22 -16.75 -12.35
N GLU A 68 -11.27 -18.08 -12.47
CA GLU A 68 -10.16 -18.92 -12.95
C GLU A 68 -10.00 -18.87 -14.49
N SER A 69 -11.02 -18.42 -15.22
CA SER A 69 -10.97 -18.33 -16.68
C SER A 69 -10.19 -17.10 -17.16
N PRO A 70 -9.65 -17.11 -18.39
CA PRO A 70 -9.05 -15.92 -18.99
C PRO A 70 -10.04 -14.73 -19.09
N ALA A 71 -11.32 -15.01 -19.31
CA ALA A 71 -12.38 -13.99 -19.38
C ALA A 71 -12.67 -13.33 -18.02
N GLY A 72 -12.28 -13.96 -16.92
CA GLY A 72 -12.50 -13.49 -15.55
C GLY A 72 -11.50 -12.45 -15.05
N ALA A 73 -10.59 -11.93 -15.85
CA ALA A 73 -9.57 -10.97 -15.40
C ALA A 73 -10.18 -9.73 -14.73
N GLY A 74 -11.24 -9.15 -15.31
CA GLY A 74 -11.97 -8.02 -14.69
C GLY A 74 -12.62 -8.39 -13.38
N GLU A 75 -13.22 -9.60 -13.30
CA GLU A 75 -13.84 -10.06 -12.06
C GLU A 75 -12.83 -10.38 -10.95
N ARG A 76 -11.62 -10.83 -11.28
CA ARG A 76 -10.56 -10.98 -10.26
C ARG A 76 -10.22 -9.67 -9.58
N THR A 77 -10.20 -8.57 -10.33
CA THR A 77 -10.01 -7.22 -9.75
C THR A 77 -11.16 -6.83 -8.82
N GLU A 78 -12.40 -7.09 -9.23
CA GLU A 78 -13.59 -6.83 -8.41
C GLU A 78 -13.64 -7.73 -7.17
N MET A 79 -13.24 -8.99 -7.30
CA MET A 79 -13.10 -9.94 -6.20
C MET A 79 -12.07 -9.43 -5.17
N LEU A 80 -10.93 -8.95 -5.65
CA LEU A 80 -9.89 -8.37 -4.79
C LEU A 80 -10.43 -7.16 -4.03
N SER A 81 -11.05 -6.18 -4.73
CA SER A 81 -11.65 -5.01 -4.11
C SER A 81 -12.70 -5.37 -3.06
N ALA A 82 -13.48 -6.42 -3.30
CA ALA A 82 -14.46 -6.91 -2.34
C ALA A 82 -13.81 -7.57 -1.11
N LEU A 83 -12.68 -8.25 -1.28
CA LEU A 83 -12.00 -9.00 -0.21
C LEU A 83 -11.04 -8.15 0.62
N THR A 84 -10.48 -7.09 0.06
CA THR A 84 -9.59 -6.17 0.79
C THR A 84 -10.36 -5.29 1.77
N THR A 85 -9.66 -4.86 2.81
CA THR A 85 -10.20 -3.90 3.78
C THR A 85 -9.36 -2.64 3.70
N ASN A 86 -9.90 -1.63 3.00
CA ASN A 86 -9.19 -0.41 2.64
C ASN A 86 -9.35 0.70 3.70
N VAL A 87 -9.38 0.33 5.00
CA VAL A 87 -9.51 1.31 6.09
C VAL A 87 -8.19 2.03 6.32
N THR A 88 -8.20 3.33 6.07
CA THR A 88 -7.06 4.21 6.28
C THR A 88 -7.55 5.59 6.77
N HIS A 89 -6.67 6.41 7.31
CA HIS A 89 -6.95 7.79 7.70
C HIS A 89 -5.68 8.64 7.56
N PHE A 90 -5.83 9.95 7.49
CA PHE A 90 -4.69 10.86 7.44
C PHE A 90 -3.86 10.73 8.71
N PHE A 91 -2.54 10.80 8.56
CA PHE A 91 -1.57 10.73 9.64
C PHE A 91 -1.70 9.50 10.56
N ARG A 92 -2.21 8.38 10.04
CA ARG A 92 -2.22 7.10 10.75
C ARG A 92 -0.82 6.79 11.27
N GLU A 93 -0.71 6.44 12.58
CA GLU A 93 0.58 6.23 13.26
C GLU A 93 1.48 7.48 13.16
N MET A 94 1.03 8.58 13.74
CA MET A 94 1.64 9.93 13.67
C MET A 94 3.15 9.94 13.92
N HIS A 95 3.66 9.05 14.78
CA HIS A 95 5.09 8.96 15.11
C HIS A 95 5.99 8.75 13.88
N HIS A 96 5.49 8.13 12.80
CA HIS A 96 6.22 8.02 11.54
C HIS A 96 6.38 9.38 10.86
N PHE A 97 5.34 10.21 10.87
CA PHE A 97 5.39 11.55 10.28
C PHE A 97 6.23 12.50 11.13
N ASP A 98 6.24 12.32 12.47
CA ASP A 98 7.16 13.03 13.35
C ASP A 98 8.62 12.65 13.06
N LEU A 99 8.93 11.37 12.92
CA LEU A 99 10.26 10.90 12.52
C LEU A 99 10.68 11.50 11.16
N LEU A 100 9.77 11.50 10.19
CA LEU A 100 10.05 12.11 8.88
C LEU A 100 10.34 13.60 9.01
N ARG A 101 9.47 14.34 9.68
CA ARG A 101 9.57 15.80 9.83
C ARG A 101 10.87 16.20 10.55
N ASP A 102 11.19 15.49 11.63
CA ASP A 102 12.24 15.94 12.55
C ASP A 102 13.64 15.41 12.16
N LYS A 103 13.72 14.25 11.49
CA LYS A 103 15.01 13.58 11.26
C LYS A 103 15.28 13.21 9.81
N VAL A 104 14.29 12.69 9.08
CA VAL A 104 14.55 12.08 7.76
C VAL A 104 14.47 13.11 6.63
N LEU A 105 13.42 13.92 6.60
CA LEU A 105 13.20 14.90 5.51
C LEU A 105 14.16 16.08 5.52
N PRO A 106 14.58 16.68 6.66
CA PRO A 106 15.40 17.89 6.63
C PRO A 106 16.68 17.74 5.78
N PRO A 107 17.53 16.71 5.95
CA PRO A 107 18.71 16.54 5.09
C PRO A 107 18.35 16.27 3.62
N LEU A 108 17.28 15.52 3.34
CA LEU A 108 16.83 15.22 1.98
C LEU A 108 16.35 16.48 1.27
N LEU A 109 15.54 17.31 1.94
CA LEU A 109 15.02 18.56 1.38
C LEU A 109 16.13 19.61 1.20
N HIS A 110 17.12 19.64 2.11
CA HIS A 110 18.31 20.46 1.91
C HIS A 110 19.10 20.05 0.65
N ALA A 111 19.26 18.76 0.42
CA ALA A 111 19.90 18.23 -0.79
C ALA A 111 19.04 18.54 -2.04
N ALA A 112 17.70 18.44 -1.95
CA ALA A 112 16.80 18.76 -3.05
C ALA A 112 16.89 20.23 -3.49
N ARG A 113 17.04 21.18 -2.55
CA ARG A 113 17.33 22.59 -2.87
C ARG A 113 18.61 22.79 -3.67
N LYS A 114 19.55 21.85 -3.57
CA LYS A 114 20.81 21.83 -4.33
C LYS A 114 20.74 21.00 -5.62
N GLY A 115 19.53 20.57 -6.02
CA GLY A 115 19.31 19.81 -7.24
C GLY A 115 19.32 18.28 -7.08
N ALA A 116 19.44 17.76 -5.87
CA ALA A 116 19.35 16.33 -5.64
C ALA A 116 17.90 15.82 -5.84
N ARG A 117 17.80 14.57 -6.32
CA ARG A 117 16.52 13.87 -6.51
C ARG A 117 16.09 13.22 -5.20
N VAL A 118 14.84 13.43 -4.78
CA VAL A 118 14.21 12.80 -3.62
C VAL A 118 12.99 11.99 -4.05
N ARG A 119 12.93 10.74 -3.64
CA ARG A 119 11.86 9.78 -3.99
C ARG A 119 11.28 9.13 -2.75
N LEU A 120 9.98 9.29 -2.57
CA LEU A 120 9.20 8.61 -1.56
C LEU A 120 8.24 7.63 -2.24
N TRP A 121 7.92 6.54 -1.58
CA TRP A 121 6.94 5.58 -2.06
C TRP A 121 5.97 5.17 -0.96
N SER A 122 4.67 5.32 -1.20
CA SER A 122 3.57 4.75 -0.41
C SER A 122 3.08 3.51 -1.14
N ALA A 123 3.45 2.33 -0.64
CA ALA A 123 3.14 1.02 -1.20
C ALA A 123 1.94 0.42 -0.47
N GLY A 124 0.81 0.24 -1.16
CA GLY A 124 -0.50 -0.05 -0.56
C GLY A 124 -1.15 1.22 -0.03
N CYS A 125 -1.26 2.25 -0.88
CA CYS A 125 -1.68 3.60 -0.47
C CYS A 125 -3.19 3.73 -0.21
N SER A 126 -3.98 2.70 -0.51
CA SER A 126 -5.44 2.70 -0.37
C SER A 126 -6.06 3.93 -1.04
N SER A 127 -7.04 4.57 -0.41
CA SER A 127 -7.73 5.76 -0.91
C SER A 127 -6.94 7.08 -0.77
N GLY A 128 -5.62 7.03 -0.49
CA GLY A 128 -4.70 8.16 -0.67
C GLY A 128 -4.38 8.97 0.57
N GLN A 129 -4.97 8.71 1.74
CA GLN A 129 -4.72 9.48 2.95
C GLN A 129 -3.24 9.47 3.36
N GLU A 130 -2.54 8.34 3.20
CA GLU A 130 -1.12 8.22 3.52
C GLU A 130 -0.22 9.06 2.60
N PRO A 131 -0.26 8.93 1.25
CA PRO A 131 0.58 9.76 0.39
C PRO A 131 0.26 11.25 0.47
N TYR A 132 -0.97 11.65 0.76
CA TYR A 132 -1.28 13.04 1.03
C TYR A 132 -0.71 13.54 2.37
N SER A 133 -0.71 12.69 3.41
CA SER A 133 -0.04 13.01 4.67
C SER A 133 1.48 13.18 4.48
N LEU A 134 2.11 12.36 3.60
CA LEU A 134 3.50 12.55 3.19
C LEU A 134 3.71 13.88 2.47
N ALA A 135 2.84 14.22 1.52
CA ALA A 135 2.92 15.50 0.80
C ALA A 135 2.76 16.69 1.73
N PHE A 136 1.82 16.66 2.67
CA PHE A 136 1.63 17.70 3.67
C PHE A 136 2.87 17.87 4.55
N THR A 137 3.49 16.74 4.97
CA THR A 137 4.73 16.77 5.77
C THR A 137 5.88 17.38 4.98
N VAL A 138 6.03 17.05 3.69
CA VAL A 138 7.03 17.65 2.81
C VAL A 138 6.78 19.17 2.64
N LEU A 139 5.54 19.57 2.32
CA LEU A 139 5.18 20.96 2.08
C LEU A 139 5.27 21.83 3.34
N SER A 140 5.05 21.26 4.53
CA SER A 140 5.23 21.99 5.80
C SER A 140 6.70 22.39 6.05
N LEU A 141 7.66 21.64 5.50
CA LEU A 141 9.09 21.91 5.60
C LEU A 141 9.65 22.65 4.39
N LEU A 142 9.04 22.48 3.23
CA LEU A 142 9.46 23.05 1.95
C LEU A 142 8.22 23.44 1.12
N PRO A 143 7.62 24.63 1.37
CA PRO A 143 6.40 25.05 0.65
C PRO A 143 6.56 25.06 -0.87
N GLU A 144 7.77 25.33 -1.37
CA GLU A 144 8.12 25.35 -2.79
C GLU A 144 8.56 23.96 -3.33
N ALA A 145 8.23 22.85 -2.65
CA ALA A 145 8.69 21.49 -3.00
C ALA A 145 8.43 21.11 -4.48
N ALA A 146 7.34 21.60 -5.07
CA ALA A 146 7.02 21.34 -6.48
C ALA A 146 8.06 21.91 -7.47
N ARG A 147 8.90 22.89 -7.04
CA ARG A 147 9.99 23.46 -7.85
C ARG A 147 11.25 22.60 -7.84
N HIS A 148 11.29 21.56 -7.01
CA HIS A 148 12.42 20.67 -6.85
C HIS A 148 12.10 19.26 -7.36
N ASP A 149 13.12 18.45 -7.63
CA ASP A 149 12.93 17.07 -8.07
C ASP A 149 12.56 16.14 -6.89
N ILE A 150 11.41 16.43 -6.29
CA ILE A 150 10.79 15.66 -5.21
C ILE A 150 9.53 14.99 -5.77
N ARG A 151 9.40 13.66 -5.63
CA ARG A 151 8.23 12.92 -6.08
C ARG A 151 7.84 11.87 -5.08
N ILE A 152 6.54 11.69 -4.91
CA ILE A 152 5.91 10.64 -4.12
C ILE A 152 5.21 9.69 -5.10
N LEU A 153 5.66 8.45 -5.17
CA LEU A 153 4.94 7.39 -5.83
C LEU A 153 3.92 6.82 -4.85
N ALA A 154 2.68 6.68 -5.27
CA ALA A 154 1.61 6.06 -4.49
C ALA A 154 1.00 4.92 -5.29
N THR A 155 1.06 3.71 -4.75
CA THR A 155 0.58 2.52 -5.47
C THR A 155 -0.34 1.68 -4.61
N ASP A 156 -1.31 1.08 -5.27
CA ASP A 156 -2.18 0.05 -4.69
C ASP A 156 -2.55 -0.97 -5.76
N VAL A 157 -2.89 -2.18 -5.33
CA VAL A 157 -3.34 -3.23 -6.24
C VAL A 157 -4.79 -3.01 -6.72
N ASP A 158 -5.59 -2.29 -5.93
CA ASP A 158 -6.99 -1.98 -6.22
C ASP A 158 -7.10 -0.67 -7.03
N PRO A 159 -7.48 -0.72 -8.32
CA PRO A 159 -7.61 0.48 -9.14
C PRO A 159 -8.72 1.41 -8.68
N GLN A 160 -9.77 0.89 -8.01
CA GLN A 160 -10.87 1.72 -7.52
C GLN A 160 -10.42 2.66 -6.40
N VAL A 161 -9.53 2.20 -5.49
CA VAL A 161 -9.00 3.07 -4.44
C VAL A 161 -7.99 4.07 -5.01
N ILE A 162 -7.23 3.69 -6.04
CA ILE A 162 -6.35 4.61 -6.78
C ILE A 162 -7.14 5.74 -7.43
N ASP A 163 -8.28 5.47 -8.01
CA ASP A 163 -9.12 6.51 -8.62
C ASP A 163 -9.71 7.44 -7.56
N ARG A 164 -10.13 6.91 -6.40
CA ARG A 164 -10.54 7.74 -5.24
C ARG A 164 -9.39 8.62 -4.76
N ALA A 165 -8.20 8.05 -4.63
CA ALA A 165 -7.00 8.79 -4.23
C ALA A 165 -6.66 9.91 -5.21
N ARG A 166 -6.73 9.66 -6.52
CA ARG A 166 -6.54 10.68 -7.57
C ARG A 166 -7.55 11.82 -7.49
N ASN A 167 -8.82 11.51 -7.19
CA ASN A 167 -9.86 12.53 -7.04
C ASN A 167 -9.55 13.48 -5.87
N GLY A 168 -8.96 12.97 -4.79
CA GLY A 168 -8.53 13.76 -3.64
C GLY A 168 -9.68 14.47 -2.93
N ILE A 169 -10.86 13.86 -2.90
CA ILE A 169 -12.05 14.36 -2.21
C ILE A 169 -12.37 13.40 -1.07
N TYR A 170 -12.54 13.93 0.13
CA TYR A 170 -12.72 13.15 1.35
C TYR A 170 -13.91 13.67 2.17
N ALA A 171 -14.50 12.80 2.99
CA ALA A 171 -15.64 13.14 3.83
C ALA A 171 -15.25 14.10 4.96
N ALA A 172 -16.25 14.76 5.54
CA ALA A 172 -16.03 15.69 6.65
C ALA A 172 -15.32 15.04 7.86
N ALA A 173 -15.59 13.77 8.15
CA ALA A 173 -14.97 13.01 9.23
C ALA A 173 -13.45 12.83 9.07
N ASP A 174 -12.93 12.82 7.83
CA ASP A 174 -11.49 12.70 7.57
C ASP A 174 -10.70 13.94 8.06
N ARG A 175 -11.36 15.09 8.22
CA ARG A 175 -10.76 16.35 8.67
C ARG A 175 -10.17 16.25 10.08
N ASP A 176 -10.81 15.49 10.95
CA ASP A 176 -10.44 15.38 12.37
C ASP A 176 -9.10 14.67 12.57
N THR A 177 -8.63 13.95 11.55
CA THR A 177 -7.34 13.26 11.58
C THR A 177 -6.18 14.06 10.99
N ILE A 178 -6.47 15.24 10.40
CA ILE A 178 -5.46 16.13 9.83
C ILE A 178 -5.10 17.21 10.85
N PRO A 179 -3.81 17.45 11.17
CA PRO A 179 -3.40 18.55 12.03
C PRO A 179 -3.93 19.91 11.52
N ALA A 180 -4.53 20.70 12.41
CA ALA A 180 -5.24 21.92 12.05
C ALA A 180 -4.45 22.91 11.15
N PRO A 181 -3.12 23.15 11.36
CA PRO A 181 -2.33 24.00 10.46
C PRO A 181 -2.26 23.45 9.04
N MET A 182 -2.09 22.11 8.90
CA MET A 182 -2.00 21.45 7.59
C MET A 182 -3.37 21.39 6.90
N LEU A 183 -4.44 21.15 7.66
CA LEU A 183 -5.81 21.20 7.14
C LEU A 183 -6.12 22.54 6.48
N SER A 184 -5.84 23.65 7.17
CA SER A 184 -6.10 24.99 6.65
C SER A 184 -5.21 25.38 5.47
N GLN A 185 -3.98 24.87 5.42
CA GLN A 185 -2.98 25.26 4.43
C GLN A 185 -3.05 24.44 3.14
N PHE A 186 -3.41 23.15 3.24
CA PHE A 186 -3.26 22.19 2.13
C PHE A 186 -4.58 21.59 1.66
N THR A 187 -5.71 22.02 2.20
CA THR A 187 -7.03 21.53 1.77
C THR A 187 -8.03 22.67 1.58
N ASP A 188 -8.94 22.47 0.63
CA ASP A 188 -10.09 23.33 0.39
C ASP A 188 -11.33 22.70 1.05
N LYS A 189 -12.16 23.52 1.69
CA LYS A 189 -13.44 23.06 2.24
C LYS A 189 -14.44 22.88 1.10
N THR A 190 -15.14 21.73 1.12
CA THR A 190 -16.27 21.46 0.22
C THR A 190 -17.57 21.33 1.03
N PRO A 191 -18.77 21.37 0.41
CA PRO A 191 -20.04 21.17 1.12
C PRO A 191 -20.07 19.87 1.93
N ASP A 192 -19.56 18.78 1.37
CA ASP A 192 -19.63 17.44 1.94
C ASP A 192 -18.33 16.97 2.60
N GLY A 193 -17.29 17.82 2.67
CA GLY A 193 -16.01 17.41 3.24
C GLY A 193 -14.84 18.33 2.95
N LEU A 194 -13.79 17.75 2.33
CA LEU A 194 -12.59 18.47 1.93
C LEU A 194 -12.06 17.98 0.57
N ARG A 195 -11.35 18.85 -0.12
CA ARG A 195 -10.56 18.55 -1.31
C ARG A 195 -9.09 18.85 -1.03
N ILE A 196 -8.21 17.99 -1.49
CA ILE A 196 -6.76 18.18 -1.38
C ILE A 196 -6.32 19.28 -2.34
N GLY A 197 -5.54 20.25 -1.81
CA GLY A 197 -5.00 21.37 -2.58
C GLY A 197 -3.99 20.94 -3.66
N ASP A 198 -3.89 21.72 -4.71
CA ASP A 198 -3.11 21.36 -5.91
C ASP A 198 -1.61 21.21 -5.62
N ALA A 199 -1.06 21.96 -4.66
CA ALA A 199 0.35 21.83 -4.26
C ALA A 199 0.71 20.43 -3.78
N ALA A 200 -0.15 19.79 -2.98
CA ALA A 200 0.06 18.44 -2.50
C ALA A 200 -0.15 17.41 -3.62
N ARG A 201 -1.18 17.61 -4.43
CA ARG A 201 -1.49 16.75 -5.58
C ARG A 201 -0.35 16.70 -6.58
N ALA A 202 0.32 17.84 -6.83
CA ALA A 202 1.43 17.96 -7.77
C ALA A 202 2.68 17.14 -7.38
N LEU A 203 2.83 16.77 -6.12
CA LEU A 203 3.96 15.97 -5.65
C LEU A 203 3.73 14.46 -5.84
N ILE A 204 2.49 14.01 -6.10
CA ILE A 204 2.13 12.59 -6.03
C ILE A 204 1.81 12.05 -7.42
N SER A 205 2.34 10.87 -7.71
CA SER A 205 1.97 10.06 -8.86
C SER A 205 1.29 8.78 -8.38
N PHE A 206 0.03 8.60 -8.77
CA PHE A 206 -0.75 7.40 -8.43
C PHE A 206 -0.70 6.37 -9.56
N ALA A 207 -0.44 5.11 -9.23
CA ALA A 207 -0.44 4.02 -10.21
C ALA A 207 -0.95 2.70 -9.58
N PRO A 208 -1.69 1.87 -10.33
CA PRO A 208 -1.95 0.50 -9.90
C PRO A 208 -0.64 -0.30 -9.88
N LEU A 209 -0.42 -1.09 -8.84
CA LEU A 209 0.75 -1.97 -8.73
C LEU A 209 0.43 -3.15 -7.81
N ASN A 210 0.62 -4.35 -8.34
CA ASN A 210 0.64 -5.57 -7.54
C ASN A 210 2.04 -5.77 -6.95
N LEU A 211 2.14 -5.80 -5.61
CA LEU A 211 3.42 -6.03 -4.93
C LEU A 211 4.00 -7.43 -5.18
N MET A 212 3.19 -8.37 -5.66
CA MET A 212 3.65 -9.71 -6.02
C MET A 212 4.22 -9.79 -7.44
N GLY A 213 3.78 -8.92 -8.33
CA GLY A 213 4.26 -8.85 -9.71
C GLY A 213 5.61 -8.15 -9.86
N ASP A 214 5.99 -7.88 -11.10
CA ASP A 214 7.19 -7.11 -11.42
C ASP A 214 6.98 -5.64 -11.10
N TRP A 215 8.03 -5.00 -10.59
CA TRP A 215 8.03 -3.58 -10.32
C TRP A 215 8.76 -2.83 -11.44
N PRO A 216 8.08 -1.91 -12.14
CA PRO A 216 8.70 -1.19 -13.27
C PRO A 216 9.72 -0.14 -12.83
N MET A 217 9.76 0.17 -11.52
CA MET A 217 10.66 1.17 -10.97
C MET A 217 12.10 0.65 -10.97
N ARG A 218 13.01 1.47 -11.50
CA ARG A 218 14.46 1.17 -11.55
C ARG A 218 15.29 2.11 -10.67
N GLY A 219 14.66 3.12 -10.07
CA GLY A 219 15.32 4.12 -9.25
C GLY A 219 15.25 3.75 -7.77
N ALA A 220 16.27 4.13 -7.02
CA ALA A 220 16.29 3.95 -5.58
C ALA A 220 15.42 5.00 -4.88
N PHE A 221 14.72 4.57 -3.83
CA PHE A 221 13.91 5.41 -2.94
C PHE A 221 14.69 5.85 -1.71
N ASP A 222 14.36 7.04 -1.21
CA ASP A 222 14.88 7.60 0.04
C ASP A 222 13.98 7.21 1.23
N VAL A 223 12.67 7.05 0.97
CA VAL A 223 11.68 6.64 1.96
C VAL A 223 10.66 5.72 1.31
N ILE A 224 10.38 4.59 1.95
CA ILE A 224 9.28 3.68 1.58
C ILE A 224 8.35 3.52 2.77
N PHE A 225 7.05 3.70 2.55
CA PHE A 225 5.95 3.34 3.43
C PHE A 225 5.29 2.08 2.88
N CYS A 226 5.26 1.02 3.66
CA CYS A 226 4.45 -0.17 3.41
C CYS A 226 3.79 -0.57 4.72
N ARG A 227 2.63 0.00 4.99
CA ARG A 227 2.00 -0.06 6.31
C ARG A 227 0.65 -0.72 6.26
N ASN A 228 0.44 -1.70 7.13
CA ASN A 228 -0.80 -2.46 7.21
C ASN A 228 -1.19 -3.17 5.89
N VAL A 229 -0.18 -3.61 5.15
CA VAL A 229 -0.27 -4.33 3.88
C VAL A 229 0.27 -5.74 4.04
N ALA A 230 1.45 -5.89 4.63
CA ALA A 230 2.09 -7.18 4.80
C ALA A 230 1.34 -8.11 5.77
N ILE A 231 0.45 -7.55 6.60
CA ILE A 231 -0.46 -8.33 7.47
C ILE A 231 -1.37 -9.29 6.70
N TYR A 232 -1.53 -9.08 5.41
CA TYR A 232 -2.35 -9.96 4.54
C TYR A 232 -1.54 -11.09 3.90
N PHE A 233 -0.22 -11.07 4.01
CA PHE A 233 0.67 -12.04 3.38
C PHE A 233 1.14 -13.09 4.39
N ASP A 234 1.46 -14.30 3.89
CA ASP A 234 2.14 -15.30 4.69
C ASP A 234 3.61 -14.92 4.95
N ALA A 235 4.24 -15.58 5.93
CA ALA A 235 5.59 -15.24 6.34
C ALA A 235 6.63 -15.31 5.19
N PRO A 236 6.65 -16.36 4.32
CA PRO A 236 7.59 -16.39 3.20
C PRO A 236 7.38 -15.24 2.20
N THR A 237 6.14 -14.81 1.99
CA THR A 237 5.83 -13.68 1.10
C THR A 237 6.26 -12.36 1.71
N GLN A 238 6.07 -12.18 3.02
CA GLN A 238 6.58 -11.01 3.73
C GLN A 238 8.11 -10.90 3.63
N GLU A 239 8.85 -11.98 3.87
CA GLU A 239 10.31 -12.01 3.76
C GLU A 239 10.80 -11.58 2.36
N ARG A 240 10.19 -12.13 1.31
CA ARG A 240 10.48 -11.72 -0.07
C ARG A 240 10.18 -10.25 -0.32
N LEU A 241 9.08 -9.74 0.23
CA LEU A 241 8.67 -8.34 0.08
C LEU A 241 9.70 -7.39 0.72
N TRP A 242 10.17 -7.70 1.93
CA TRP A 242 11.18 -6.90 2.62
C TRP A 242 12.51 -6.86 1.85
N GLN A 243 12.94 -7.98 1.29
CA GLN A 243 14.13 -8.04 0.44
C GLN A 243 13.97 -7.19 -0.83
N ARG A 244 12.81 -7.23 -1.47
CA ARG A 244 12.54 -6.43 -2.65
C ARG A 244 12.55 -4.93 -2.35
N PHE A 245 11.99 -4.50 -1.22
CA PHE A 245 12.08 -3.10 -0.79
C PHE A 245 13.53 -2.70 -0.52
N ALA A 246 14.28 -3.49 0.24
CA ALA A 246 15.69 -3.21 0.52
C ALA A 246 16.51 -3.04 -0.78
N GLY A 247 16.22 -3.85 -1.82
CA GLY A 247 16.85 -3.75 -3.12
C GLY A 247 16.53 -2.47 -3.91
N LEU A 248 15.47 -1.74 -3.54
CA LEU A 248 15.09 -0.45 -4.14
C LEU A 248 15.41 0.76 -3.26
N MET A 249 16.03 0.55 -2.12
CA MET A 249 16.41 1.62 -1.20
C MET A 249 17.82 2.10 -1.44
N ARG A 250 18.09 3.39 -1.23
CA ARG A 250 19.45 3.90 -1.14
C ARG A 250 20.05 3.57 0.22
N PRO A 251 21.40 3.48 0.34
CA PRO A 251 22.05 3.45 1.64
C PRO A 251 21.58 4.61 2.52
N GLY A 252 21.14 4.33 3.74
CA GLY A 252 20.56 5.32 4.65
C GLY A 252 19.09 5.65 4.45
N ALA A 253 18.43 5.08 3.43
CA ALA A 253 16.99 5.24 3.20
C ALA A 253 16.17 4.55 4.30
N HIS A 254 14.92 4.97 4.45
CA HIS A 254 14.02 4.50 5.51
C HIS A 254 12.86 3.67 4.95
N LEU A 255 12.57 2.54 5.62
CA LEU A 255 11.38 1.73 5.42
C LEU A 255 10.51 1.82 6.68
N LEU A 256 9.25 2.25 6.52
CA LEU A 256 8.28 2.37 7.59
C LEU A 256 7.15 1.36 7.36
N ILE A 257 6.88 0.54 8.36
CA ILE A 257 5.87 -0.53 8.31
C ILE A 257 4.79 -0.31 9.39
N GLY A 258 3.67 -1.01 9.31
CA GLY A 258 2.57 -0.87 10.28
C GLY A 258 2.91 -1.48 11.64
N HIS A 259 2.19 -1.06 12.67
CA HIS A 259 2.44 -1.43 14.08
C HIS A 259 2.39 -2.95 14.35
N SER A 260 1.63 -3.70 13.56
CA SER A 260 1.51 -5.17 13.68
C SER A 260 2.49 -5.94 12.79
N GLU A 261 3.32 -5.23 12.03
CA GLU A 261 4.27 -5.82 11.09
C GLU A 261 5.68 -5.86 11.68
N ARG A 262 6.50 -6.79 11.19
CA ARG A 262 7.91 -6.92 11.59
C ARG A 262 8.73 -7.28 10.35
N ILE A 263 9.94 -6.74 10.28
CA ILE A 263 10.92 -7.22 9.31
C ILE A 263 11.38 -8.60 9.78
N ALA A 264 11.40 -9.54 8.86
CA ALA A 264 11.85 -10.92 9.09
C ALA A 264 12.65 -11.41 7.89
N GLY A 265 13.42 -12.49 8.12
CA GLY A 265 14.20 -13.13 7.10
C GLY A 265 15.48 -12.36 6.73
N PRO A 266 16.06 -12.61 5.55
CA PRO A 266 17.35 -12.08 5.16
C PRO A 266 17.47 -10.54 5.17
N ALA A 267 16.35 -9.82 5.05
CA ALA A 267 16.34 -8.36 5.08
C ALA A 267 16.73 -7.78 6.46
N GLU A 268 16.58 -8.56 7.54
CA GLU A 268 16.98 -8.13 8.89
C GLU A 268 18.47 -7.75 8.99
N ALA A 269 19.31 -8.42 8.22
CA ALA A 269 20.75 -8.17 8.23
C ALA A 269 21.13 -6.78 7.67
N SER A 270 20.25 -6.18 6.88
CA SER A 270 20.51 -4.91 6.19
C SER A 270 19.62 -3.76 6.66
N LEU A 271 18.53 -4.05 7.36
CA LEU A 271 17.54 -3.06 7.82
C LEU A 271 17.64 -2.88 9.34
N GLU A 272 18.33 -1.84 9.76
CA GLU A 272 18.50 -1.48 11.18
C GLU A 272 17.22 -0.83 11.71
N ASN A 273 16.73 -1.30 12.87
CA ASN A 273 15.63 -0.63 13.56
C ASN A 273 16.08 0.72 14.12
N VAL A 274 15.42 1.81 13.72
CA VAL A 274 15.75 3.18 14.13
C VAL A 274 14.60 3.89 14.85
N GLY A 275 13.51 3.17 15.11
CA GLY A 275 12.33 3.69 15.79
C GLY A 275 11.18 2.68 15.81
N ILE A 276 10.02 3.11 16.29
CA ILE A 276 8.83 2.25 16.31
C ILE A 276 8.46 1.91 14.87
N THR A 277 8.60 0.64 14.48
CA THR A 277 8.32 0.11 13.12
C THR A 277 8.95 0.95 12.00
N ALA A 278 10.10 1.56 12.29
CA ALA A 278 10.90 2.33 11.37
C ALA A 278 12.29 1.70 11.24
N TYR A 279 12.70 1.46 10.01
CA TYR A 279 13.95 0.79 9.68
C TYR A 279 14.77 1.63 8.72
N ARG A 280 16.08 1.56 8.81
CA ARG A 280 17.02 2.24 7.92
C ARG A 280 17.88 1.20 7.22
N LEU A 281 18.02 1.32 5.89
CA LEU A 281 18.99 0.51 5.17
C LEU A 281 20.41 0.89 5.60
N ALA A 282 21.16 -0.07 6.13
CA ALA A 282 22.54 0.14 6.51
C ALA A 282 23.36 0.68 5.31
N GLY A 283 24.19 1.68 5.55
CA GLY A 283 25.19 2.07 4.56
C GLY A 283 26.15 0.90 4.33
N GLN A 284 26.62 0.67 3.11
CA GLN A 284 27.78 -0.17 2.93
C GLN A 284 28.87 0.41 3.82
N ALA A 285 29.39 -0.41 4.76
CA ALA A 285 30.58 -0.02 5.50
C ALA A 285 31.63 0.39 4.44
N PRO A 286 32.33 1.54 4.61
CA PRO A 286 33.36 1.92 3.67
C PRO A 286 34.29 0.71 3.53
N GLU A 287 34.46 0.21 2.29
CA GLU A 287 35.45 -0.84 2.02
C GLU A 287 36.75 -0.40 2.70
N LYS A 288 37.21 -1.18 3.67
CA LYS A 288 38.53 -0.95 4.25
C LYS A 288 39.50 -0.89 3.07
N PRO A 289 40.30 0.17 2.92
CA PRO A 289 41.23 0.27 1.81
C PRO A 289 42.02 -1.03 1.81
N ASN A 290 41.98 -1.72 0.68
CA ASN A 290 42.69 -2.97 0.46
C ASN A 290 44.13 -2.71 0.82
N GLN A 291 44.64 -3.26 1.94
CA GLN A 291 46.03 -3.21 2.28
C GLN A 291 46.77 -3.95 1.17
N THR A 292 47.20 -3.18 0.20
CA THR A 292 47.99 -3.63 -0.94
C THR A 292 49.22 -4.34 -0.40
N LYS A 293 49.45 -5.51 -0.99
CA LYS A 293 50.66 -6.39 -0.82
C LYS A 293 52.00 -5.66 -1.04
N ALA A 294 52.25 -4.58 -0.37
CA ALA A 294 53.54 -3.84 -0.43
C ALA A 294 54.42 -4.02 0.81
N GLU A 295 53.96 -4.75 1.84
CA GLU A 295 54.77 -4.96 3.06
C GLU A 295 55.32 -6.39 3.23
N ARG A 296 55.39 -7.19 2.16
CA ARG A 296 56.09 -8.51 2.20
C ARG A 296 57.33 -8.57 1.36
N ALA A 297 57.99 -7.49 1.07
CA ALA A 297 59.23 -7.46 0.30
C ALA A 297 60.39 -6.75 0.99
N ILE A 298 60.39 -6.65 2.31
CA ILE A 298 61.59 -6.24 3.09
C ILE A 298 61.59 -7.04 4.39
N ALA A 299 62.06 -8.27 4.34
CA ALA A 299 62.71 -9.00 5.43
C ALA A 299 63.51 -10.17 4.85
#